data_26bbf4fe8997136bcc5a6d73a5518a44
#
_entry.id   26bbf4fe8997136bcc5a6d73a5518a44
#
_cell.length_a   1.000
_cell.length_b   1.000
_cell.length_c   1.000
_cell.angle_alpha   90.00
_cell.angle_beta   90.00
_cell.angle_gamma   90.00
#
_symmetry.space_group_name_H-M   'P 1'
#
loop_
_entity.id
_entity.type
_entity.pdbx_description
1 polymer ?
#
loop_
_entity_poly.entity_id
_entity_poly.type
_entity_poly.pdbx_seq_one_letter_code
_entity_poly.pdbx_strand_id
1 'polypeptide(L)'
;MTYTQADTGAPARIDAGRSAMTVGDEVAIDIVKMNKWYGTFHVLRDIDLTVRRGERIVIAGPSGSGKSTLIRCINRLEEHQSGRIVVDGVELTHDLKNIDKVRSEVGMVFQHFNLFPHLTVLENCTLAPIWVRRLPRRQAEEIAMRYLEKVRIPEQANKYPGQLSGGQQQRVAIARSLCMEPRIMLFDEPTSALDPEMIKEVLDTMIELAQDGMTMICVTHEMGFAQAVANRVIFMDQGQIVEQNSPREFFNNPQSERTKLFLSQILGH
;
A
#
# COMPACT_ATOMS: atom_id res chain seq x y z
N MET A 1 41.57 15.90 37.34
CA MET A 1 40.48 14.98 36.86
C MET A 1 39.52 15.78 36.03
N THR A 2 39.71 15.80 34.73
CA THR A 2 38.93 16.55 33.75
C THR A 2 37.96 15.60 33.10
N TYR A 3 36.66 15.81 33.32
CA TYR A 3 35.60 15.06 32.63
C TYR A 3 35.41 15.63 31.23
N THR A 4 35.65 14.78 30.22
CA THR A 4 35.36 15.07 28.82
C THR A 4 33.86 14.84 28.57
N GLN A 5 33.17 15.87 28.08
CA GLN A 5 31.79 15.79 27.60
C GLN A 5 31.68 14.87 26.41
N ALA A 6 30.73 13.93 26.45
CA ALA A 6 30.35 13.09 25.33
C ALA A 6 29.55 13.92 24.32
N ASP A 7 30.01 13.86 23.09
CA ASP A 7 29.41 14.48 21.91
C ASP A 7 28.09 13.74 21.58
N THR A 8 26.96 14.41 21.72
CA THR A 8 25.66 13.92 21.30
C THR A 8 25.52 14.11 19.80
N GLY A 9 25.84 13.06 19.06
CA GLY A 9 25.69 13.03 17.60
C GLY A 9 24.24 13.33 17.18
N ALA A 10 24.06 14.41 16.44
CA ALA A 10 22.82 14.75 15.75
C ALA A 10 22.48 13.64 14.73
N PRO A 11 21.18 13.33 14.51
CA PRO A 11 20.80 12.33 13.52
C PRO A 11 21.25 12.77 12.13
N ALA A 12 21.92 11.85 11.42
CA ALA A 12 22.40 12.07 10.07
C ALA A 12 21.27 12.49 9.15
N ARG A 13 21.43 13.63 8.50
CA ARG A 13 20.58 14.10 7.42
C ARG A 13 20.69 13.11 6.27
N ILE A 14 19.59 12.35 6.01
CA ILE A 14 19.44 11.57 4.80
C ILE A 14 19.07 12.53 3.67
N ASP A 15 20.08 13.22 3.14
CA ASP A 15 20.05 13.99 1.91
C ASP A 15 20.84 13.20 0.87
N ALA A 16 20.21 12.18 0.25
CA ALA A 16 20.81 11.45 -0.86
C ALA A 16 19.77 11.24 -1.96
N GLY A 17 19.85 12.07 -3.00
CA GLY A 17 19.41 11.72 -4.36
C GLY A 17 17.92 11.50 -4.56
N ARG A 18 17.08 12.50 -4.28
CA ARG A 18 15.74 12.58 -4.88
C ARG A 18 15.89 12.81 -6.38
N SER A 19 16.08 11.73 -7.15
CA SER A 19 15.62 11.72 -8.53
C SER A 19 14.13 12.00 -8.44
N ALA A 20 13.69 13.13 -8.99
CA ALA A 20 12.27 13.50 -8.99
C ALA A 20 11.52 12.42 -9.76
N MET A 21 10.89 11.50 -9.04
CA MET A 21 9.97 10.50 -9.62
C MET A 21 8.78 11.29 -10.12
N THR A 22 8.73 11.50 -11.43
CA THR A 22 7.69 12.29 -12.10
C THR A 22 6.36 11.55 -11.96
N VAL A 23 5.41 12.17 -11.27
CA VAL A 23 4.01 11.78 -11.33
C VAL A 23 3.52 12.09 -12.74
N GLY A 24 3.01 11.08 -13.44
CA GLY A 24 2.46 11.26 -14.81
C GLY A 24 1.15 12.04 -14.81
N ASP A 25 0.77 12.54 -15.97
CA ASP A 25 -0.52 13.24 -16.13
C ASP A 25 -1.70 12.29 -16.26
N GLU A 26 -1.45 11.01 -16.57
CA GLU A 26 -2.47 9.96 -16.70
C GLU A 26 -3.17 9.69 -15.37
N VAL A 27 -4.50 9.67 -15.39
CA VAL A 27 -5.32 9.30 -14.23
C VAL A 27 -5.37 7.77 -14.11
N ALA A 28 -4.81 7.24 -13.03
CA ALA A 28 -4.82 5.81 -12.73
C ALA A 28 -6.09 5.38 -11.99
N ILE A 29 -6.59 6.22 -11.08
CA ILE A 29 -7.84 5.97 -10.34
C ILE A 29 -8.63 7.27 -10.26
N ASP A 30 -9.93 7.19 -10.53
CA ASP A 30 -10.86 8.31 -10.38
C ASP A 30 -12.09 7.85 -9.61
N ILE A 31 -12.33 8.47 -8.46
CA ILE A 31 -13.45 8.19 -7.57
C ILE A 31 -14.27 9.47 -7.44
N VAL A 32 -15.57 9.39 -7.76
CA VAL A 32 -16.48 10.55 -7.76
C VAL A 32 -17.71 10.23 -6.93
N LYS A 33 -17.91 10.99 -5.86
CA LYS A 33 -19.06 10.91 -4.95
C LYS A 33 -19.38 9.47 -4.50
N MET A 34 -18.32 8.70 -4.21
CA MET A 34 -18.48 7.31 -3.86
C MET A 34 -18.99 7.18 -2.42
N ASN A 35 -20.00 6.34 -2.26
CA ASN A 35 -20.62 6.02 -0.98
C ASN A 35 -20.68 4.51 -0.77
N LYS A 36 -20.44 4.07 0.47
CA LYS A 36 -20.47 2.68 0.88
C LYS A 36 -21.25 2.50 2.17
N TRP A 37 -22.15 1.52 2.18
CA TRP A 37 -22.90 1.11 3.37
C TRP A 37 -22.66 -0.36 3.68
N TYR A 38 -22.67 -0.70 4.97
CA TYR A 38 -22.85 -2.06 5.48
C TYR A 38 -24.22 -2.10 6.19
N GLY A 39 -25.23 -2.66 5.51
CA GLY A 39 -26.62 -2.55 5.94
C GLY A 39 -27.04 -1.08 6.02
N THR A 40 -27.40 -0.60 7.20
CA THR A 40 -27.76 0.80 7.46
C THR A 40 -26.58 1.69 7.83
N PHE A 41 -25.42 1.12 8.10
CA PHE A 41 -24.24 1.87 8.54
C PHE A 41 -23.49 2.47 7.35
N HIS A 42 -23.45 3.81 7.27
CA HIS A 42 -22.80 4.57 6.21
C HIS A 42 -21.30 4.72 6.51
N VAL A 43 -20.48 3.87 5.90
CA VAL A 43 -19.03 3.75 6.17
C VAL A 43 -18.21 4.74 5.39
N LEU A 44 -18.51 4.97 4.10
CA LEU A 44 -17.83 5.96 3.26
C LEU A 44 -18.85 6.92 2.70
N ARG A 45 -18.53 8.22 2.79
CA ARG A 45 -19.47 9.32 2.53
C ARG A 45 -18.87 10.28 1.54
N ASP A 46 -19.47 10.35 0.34
CA ASP A 46 -19.13 11.30 -0.73
C ASP A 46 -17.62 11.40 -0.98
N ILE A 47 -16.95 10.24 -1.14
CA ILE A 47 -15.52 10.19 -1.40
C ILE A 47 -15.24 10.67 -2.84
N ASP A 48 -14.43 11.71 -2.94
CA ASP A 48 -13.81 12.19 -4.17
C ASP A 48 -12.30 12.00 -4.08
N LEU A 49 -11.72 11.23 -5.00
CA LEU A 49 -10.29 10.97 -5.02
C LEU A 49 -9.81 10.67 -6.44
N THR A 50 -8.87 11.45 -6.92
CA THR A 50 -8.16 11.19 -8.18
C THR A 50 -6.71 10.84 -7.87
N VAL A 51 -6.21 9.73 -8.44
CA VAL A 51 -4.82 9.25 -8.30
C VAL A 51 -4.17 9.24 -9.67
N ARG A 52 -2.99 9.83 -9.80
CA ARG A 52 -2.23 9.87 -11.04
C ARG A 52 -1.25 8.71 -11.16
N ARG A 53 -0.84 8.39 -12.38
CA ARG A 53 0.16 7.36 -12.64
C ARG A 53 1.49 7.70 -11.95
N GLY A 54 2.06 6.74 -11.21
CA GLY A 54 3.29 6.95 -10.43
C GLY A 54 3.09 7.75 -9.14
N GLU A 55 1.85 8.17 -8.82
CA GLU A 55 1.56 8.84 -7.55
C GLU A 55 1.56 7.85 -6.39
N ARG A 56 2.15 8.25 -5.28
CA ARG A 56 2.20 7.51 -4.03
C ARG A 56 1.39 8.25 -2.99
N ILE A 57 0.27 7.64 -2.61
CA ILE A 57 -0.67 8.19 -1.63
C ILE A 57 -0.57 7.38 -0.34
N VAL A 58 -0.46 8.07 0.77
CA VAL A 58 -0.63 7.47 2.10
C VAL A 58 -1.95 7.95 2.68
N ILE A 59 -2.76 7.00 3.16
CA ILE A 59 -4.03 7.26 3.84
C ILE A 59 -3.84 7.00 5.34
N ALA A 60 -4.00 8.04 6.15
CA ALA A 60 -3.93 8.03 7.60
C ALA A 60 -5.29 8.36 8.22
N GLY A 61 -5.46 8.02 9.48
CA GLY A 61 -6.68 8.33 10.25
C GLY A 61 -6.96 7.29 11.33
N PRO A 62 -7.89 7.56 12.25
CA PRO A 62 -8.22 6.67 13.35
C PRO A 62 -8.77 5.33 12.87
N SER A 63 -8.71 4.32 13.74
CA SER A 63 -9.33 3.02 13.46
C SER A 63 -10.83 3.20 13.22
N GLY A 64 -11.38 2.45 12.24
CA GLY A 64 -12.80 2.56 11.88
C GLY A 64 -13.17 3.78 11.01
N SER A 65 -12.21 4.62 10.57
CA SER A 65 -12.51 5.77 9.69
C SER A 65 -12.82 5.41 8.23
N GLY A 66 -12.77 4.13 7.85
CA GLY A 66 -13.12 3.67 6.51
C GLY A 66 -11.95 3.45 5.55
N LYS A 67 -10.69 3.63 5.98
CA LYS A 67 -9.48 3.52 5.13
C LYS A 67 -9.39 2.21 4.36
N SER A 68 -9.43 1.08 5.07
CA SER A 68 -9.38 -0.26 4.47
C SER A 68 -10.56 -0.52 3.54
N THR A 69 -11.76 -0.04 3.91
CA THR A 69 -12.95 -0.14 3.06
C THR A 69 -12.77 0.64 1.77
N LEU A 70 -12.20 1.85 1.82
CA LEU A 70 -11.92 2.67 0.64
C LEU A 70 -11.03 1.93 -0.36
N ILE A 71 -9.88 1.43 0.08
CA ILE A 71 -8.96 0.74 -0.85
C ILE A 71 -9.53 -0.59 -1.36
N ARG A 72 -10.36 -1.29 -0.57
CA ARG A 72 -11.06 -2.51 -1.00
C ARG A 72 -12.18 -2.24 -2.00
N CYS A 73 -12.71 -1.02 -2.05
CA CYS A 73 -13.63 -0.62 -3.12
C CYS A 73 -12.91 -0.44 -4.46
N ILE A 74 -11.63 -0.02 -4.46
CA ILE A 74 -10.84 0.21 -5.70
C ILE A 74 -10.62 -1.08 -6.50
N ASN A 75 -10.42 -2.22 -5.85
CA ASN A 75 -10.26 -3.52 -6.52
C ASN A 75 -11.53 -4.38 -6.49
N ARG A 76 -12.67 -3.79 -6.10
CA ARG A 76 -13.97 -4.45 -6.01
C ARG A 76 -14.00 -5.66 -5.06
N LEU A 77 -13.16 -5.70 -4.03
CA LEU A 77 -13.32 -6.62 -2.90
C LEU A 77 -14.51 -6.21 -2.04
N GLU A 78 -14.77 -4.89 -1.97
CA GLU A 78 -15.96 -4.32 -1.40
C GLU A 78 -16.75 -3.59 -2.49
N GLU A 79 -18.06 -3.74 -2.45
CA GLU A 79 -18.97 -3.10 -3.41
C GLU A 79 -19.47 -1.76 -2.86
N HIS A 80 -19.24 -0.67 -3.61
CA HIS A 80 -19.85 0.62 -3.32
C HIS A 80 -21.31 0.66 -3.85
N GLN A 81 -22.18 1.44 -3.23
CA GLN A 81 -23.60 1.47 -3.60
C GLN A 81 -23.98 2.71 -4.39
N SER A 82 -23.20 3.79 -4.30
CA SER A 82 -23.43 4.98 -5.14
C SER A 82 -22.13 5.70 -5.47
N GLY A 83 -22.14 6.58 -6.46
CA GLY A 83 -20.97 7.22 -7.02
C GLY A 83 -20.33 6.38 -8.10
N ARG A 84 -19.11 6.75 -8.48
CA ARG A 84 -18.37 6.14 -9.60
C ARG A 84 -16.93 5.87 -9.20
N ILE A 85 -16.41 4.72 -9.59
CA ILE A 85 -14.97 4.37 -9.50
C ILE A 85 -14.50 3.93 -10.87
N VAL A 86 -13.46 4.57 -11.37
CA VAL A 86 -12.75 4.20 -12.61
C VAL A 86 -11.32 3.85 -12.25
N VAL A 87 -10.83 2.70 -12.69
CA VAL A 87 -9.46 2.23 -12.48
C VAL A 87 -8.86 1.87 -13.83
N ASP A 88 -7.74 2.50 -14.20
CA ASP A 88 -7.10 2.32 -15.50
C ASP A 88 -8.08 2.46 -16.69
N GLY A 89 -8.95 3.48 -16.63
CA GLY A 89 -9.97 3.74 -17.65
C GLY A 89 -11.14 2.74 -17.65
N VAL A 90 -11.18 1.78 -16.71
CA VAL A 90 -12.26 0.79 -16.57
C VAL A 90 -13.18 1.18 -15.42
N GLU A 91 -14.44 1.45 -15.69
CA GLU A 91 -15.42 1.72 -14.66
C GLU A 91 -15.82 0.44 -13.93
N LEU A 92 -15.80 0.48 -12.60
CA LEU A 92 -16.24 -0.61 -11.74
C LEU A 92 -17.77 -0.66 -11.68
N THR A 93 -18.34 -1.53 -12.49
CA THR A 93 -19.77 -1.84 -12.54
C THR A 93 -20.03 -3.23 -11.96
N HIS A 94 -21.24 -3.77 -12.17
CA HIS A 94 -21.56 -5.16 -11.84
C HIS A 94 -21.06 -6.17 -12.91
N ASP A 95 -20.43 -5.72 -14.00
CA ASP A 95 -19.89 -6.59 -15.05
C ASP A 95 -18.61 -7.30 -14.55
N LEU A 96 -18.69 -8.62 -14.45
CA LEU A 96 -17.58 -9.47 -13.97
C LEU A 96 -16.32 -9.32 -14.83
N LYS A 97 -16.46 -9.12 -16.16
CA LYS A 97 -15.29 -8.95 -17.04
C LYS A 97 -14.49 -7.68 -16.71
N ASN A 98 -15.19 -6.60 -16.36
CA ASN A 98 -14.54 -5.37 -15.94
C ASN A 98 -13.83 -5.56 -14.60
N ILE A 99 -14.45 -6.30 -13.67
CA ILE A 99 -13.85 -6.60 -12.36
C ILE A 99 -12.56 -7.42 -12.53
N ASP A 100 -12.59 -8.47 -13.34
CA ASP A 100 -11.42 -9.32 -13.58
C ASP A 100 -10.27 -8.54 -14.24
N LYS A 101 -10.60 -7.65 -15.19
CA LYS A 101 -9.60 -6.76 -15.81
C LYS A 101 -8.95 -5.85 -14.78
N VAL A 102 -9.74 -5.19 -13.92
CA VAL A 102 -9.20 -4.34 -12.86
C VAL A 102 -8.35 -5.14 -11.87
N ARG A 103 -8.82 -6.31 -11.43
CA ARG A 103 -8.07 -7.17 -10.50
C ARG A 103 -6.77 -7.71 -11.06
N SER A 104 -6.62 -7.81 -12.36
CA SER A 104 -5.35 -8.20 -12.99
C SER A 104 -4.31 -7.06 -13.01
N GLU A 105 -4.77 -5.80 -12.96
CA GLU A 105 -3.91 -4.61 -13.02
C GLU A 105 -3.69 -3.96 -11.64
N VAL A 106 -4.44 -4.41 -10.61
CA VAL A 106 -4.36 -3.88 -9.24
C VAL A 106 -3.91 -4.97 -8.27
N GLY A 107 -2.68 -4.86 -7.81
CA GLY A 107 -2.16 -5.72 -6.75
C GLY A 107 -2.63 -5.25 -5.37
N MET A 108 -2.85 -6.18 -4.45
CA MET A 108 -3.22 -5.86 -3.08
C MET A 108 -2.44 -6.69 -2.06
N VAL A 109 -1.91 -6.02 -1.06
CA VAL A 109 -1.23 -6.59 0.10
C VAL A 109 -2.05 -6.25 1.34
N PHE A 110 -2.36 -7.27 2.14
CA PHE A 110 -3.22 -7.17 3.31
C PHE A 110 -2.41 -7.11 4.61
N GLN A 111 -3.05 -6.70 5.68
CA GLN A 111 -2.53 -6.72 7.04
C GLN A 111 -2.10 -8.14 7.47
N HIS A 112 -2.94 -9.14 7.18
CA HIS A 112 -2.58 -10.55 7.29
C HIS A 112 -2.05 -11.02 5.96
N PHE A 113 -0.98 -11.79 5.95
CA PHE A 113 -0.21 -12.17 4.76
C PHE A 113 -1.06 -12.90 3.70
N ASN A 114 -2.11 -13.64 4.16
CA ASN A 114 -3.05 -14.39 3.31
C ASN A 114 -2.35 -15.34 2.34
N LEU A 115 -1.22 -15.92 2.74
CA LEU A 115 -0.53 -16.94 1.97
C LEU A 115 -1.26 -18.27 2.08
N PHE A 116 -1.21 -19.06 1.01
CA PHE A 116 -1.74 -20.43 1.01
C PHE A 116 -0.77 -21.33 1.80
N PRO A 117 -1.15 -21.85 2.98
CA PRO A 117 -0.22 -22.53 3.88
C PRO A 117 0.25 -23.88 3.35
N HIS A 118 -0.49 -24.48 2.44
CA HIS A 118 -0.22 -25.77 1.80
C HIS A 118 0.61 -25.67 0.52
N LEU A 119 0.93 -24.46 0.09
CA LEU A 119 1.79 -24.17 -1.07
C LEU A 119 3.13 -23.60 -0.60
N THR A 120 4.19 -23.94 -1.31
CA THR A 120 5.50 -23.31 -1.11
C THR A 120 5.44 -21.81 -1.45
N VAL A 121 6.48 -21.06 -1.07
CA VAL A 121 6.63 -19.63 -1.44
C VAL A 121 6.56 -19.46 -2.96
N LEU A 122 7.30 -20.28 -3.69
CA LEU A 122 7.32 -20.23 -5.16
C LEU A 122 5.94 -20.52 -5.75
N GLU A 123 5.24 -21.53 -5.24
CA GLU A 123 3.88 -21.87 -5.67
C GLU A 123 2.88 -20.77 -5.35
N ASN A 124 2.98 -20.13 -4.17
CA ASN A 124 2.18 -18.94 -3.84
C ASN A 124 2.35 -17.82 -4.87
N CYS A 125 3.58 -17.60 -5.34
CA CYS A 125 3.91 -16.55 -6.31
C CYS A 125 3.51 -16.92 -7.75
N THR A 126 3.53 -18.21 -8.11
CA THR A 126 3.28 -18.66 -9.51
C THR A 126 1.81 -18.96 -9.80
N LEU A 127 0.99 -19.18 -8.77
CA LEU A 127 -0.41 -19.60 -8.93
C LEU A 127 -1.21 -18.65 -9.82
N ALA A 128 -1.22 -17.35 -9.50
CA ALA A 128 -1.99 -16.37 -10.25
C ALA A 128 -1.45 -16.13 -11.67
N PRO A 129 -0.15 -15.97 -11.91
CA PRO A 129 0.42 -15.93 -13.26
C PRO A 129 0.01 -17.12 -14.15
N ILE A 130 0.02 -18.34 -13.61
CA ILE A 130 -0.36 -19.54 -14.36
C ILE A 130 -1.87 -19.57 -14.67
N TRP A 131 -2.71 -19.34 -13.65
CA TRP A 131 -4.15 -19.54 -13.79
C TRP A 131 -4.89 -18.35 -14.40
N VAL A 132 -4.47 -17.13 -14.08
CA VAL A 132 -5.13 -15.90 -14.53
C VAL A 132 -4.51 -15.39 -15.83
N ARG A 133 -3.17 -15.24 -15.88
CA ARG A 133 -2.46 -14.77 -17.08
C ARG A 133 -2.14 -15.88 -18.09
N ARG A 134 -2.42 -17.14 -17.74
CA ARG A 134 -2.19 -18.32 -18.60
C ARG A 134 -0.73 -18.47 -19.02
N LEU A 135 0.20 -18.05 -18.19
CA LEU A 135 1.62 -18.18 -18.47
C LEU A 135 2.08 -19.64 -18.34
N PRO A 136 3.01 -20.10 -19.18
CA PRO A 136 3.70 -21.37 -18.99
C PRO A 136 4.38 -21.41 -17.61
N ARG A 137 4.37 -22.57 -16.96
CA ARG A 137 4.93 -22.74 -15.60
C ARG A 137 6.34 -22.18 -15.47
N ARG A 138 7.23 -22.51 -16.42
CA ARG A 138 8.61 -22.04 -16.43
C ARG A 138 8.70 -20.51 -16.42
N GLN A 139 7.91 -19.83 -17.24
CA GLN A 139 7.89 -18.36 -17.28
C GLN A 139 7.35 -17.77 -15.97
N ALA A 140 6.31 -18.37 -15.37
CA ALA A 140 5.80 -17.96 -14.08
C ALA A 140 6.83 -18.12 -12.96
N GLU A 141 7.61 -19.22 -12.97
CA GLU A 141 8.69 -19.45 -12.02
C GLU A 141 9.84 -18.44 -12.18
N GLU A 142 10.23 -18.09 -13.41
CA GLU A 142 11.23 -17.06 -13.70
C GLU A 142 10.78 -15.68 -13.18
N ILE A 143 9.52 -15.32 -13.39
CA ILE A 143 8.93 -14.09 -12.86
C ILE A 143 8.90 -14.12 -11.33
N ALA A 144 8.47 -15.22 -10.72
CA ALA A 144 8.40 -15.37 -9.28
C ALA A 144 9.77 -15.23 -8.62
N MET A 145 10.81 -15.89 -9.16
CA MET A 145 12.17 -15.78 -8.64
C MET A 145 12.70 -14.35 -8.73
N ARG A 146 12.48 -13.66 -9.84
CA ARG A 146 12.86 -12.25 -10.00
C ARG A 146 12.24 -11.36 -8.90
N TYR A 147 10.94 -11.56 -8.57
CA TYR A 147 10.30 -10.77 -7.53
C TYR A 147 10.69 -11.23 -6.11
N LEU A 148 11.00 -12.51 -5.89
CA LEU A 148 11.59 -12.97 -4.63
C LEU A 148 12.98 -12.39 -4.40
N GLU A 149 13.79 -12.25 -5.45
CA GLU A 149 15.07 -11.54 -5.39
C GLU A 149 14.87 -10.05 -5.05
N LYS A 150 13.89 -9.40 -5.71
CA LYS A 150 13.54 -7.99 -5.45
C LYS A 150 13.13 -7.74 -4.00
N VAL A 151 12.39 -8.66 -3.39
CA VAL A 151 12.02 -8.57 -1.97
C VAL A 151 13.04 -9.23 -1.04
N ARG A 152 14.21 -9.64 -1.54
CA ARG A 152 15.39 -10.13 -0.81
C ARG A 152 15.13 -11.41 -0.02
N ILE A 153 14.41 -12.38 -0.58
CA ILE A 153 14.15 -13.69 0.01
C ILE A 153 14.13 -14.84 -1.01
N PRO A 154 14.97 -14.86 -2.06
CA PRO A 154 14.94 -15.93 -3.05
C PRO A 154 15.24 -17.32 -2.47
N GLU A 155 16.07 -17.40 -1.42
CA GLU A 155 16.43 -18.64 -0.73
C GLU A 155 15.24 -19.29 0.01
N GLN A 156 14.14 -18.57 0.19
CA GLN A 156 12.94 -19.09 0.82
C GLN A 156 11.96 -19.77 -0.17
N ALA A 157 12.26 -19.79 -1.47
CA ALA A 157 11.36 -20.20 -2.54
C ALA A 157 10.70 -21.58 -2.31
N ASN A 158 11.45 -22.53 -1.76
CA ASN A 158 10.99 -23.91 -1.54
C ASN A 158 10.39 -24.15 -0.14
N LYS A 159 10.34 -23.13 0.71
CA LYS A 159 9.75 -23.24 2.05
C LYS A 159 8.25 -23.00 2.03
N TYR A 160 7.57 -23.49 3.05
CA TYR A 160 6.15 -23.21 3.31
C TYR A 160 6.01 -21.97 4.21
N PRO A 161 4.87 -21.23 4.12
CA PRO A 161 4.64 -20.02 4.92
C PRO A 161 4.89 -20.20 6.42
N GLY A 162 4.48 -21.34 7.02
CA GLY A 162 4.70 -21.63 8.44
C GLY A 162 6.16 -21.75 8.88
N GLN A 163 7.11 -21.80 7.93
CA GLN A 163 8.55 -21.85 8.20
C GLN A 163 9.22 -20.46 8.13
N LEU A 164 8.43 -19.40 7.88
CA LEU A 164 8.90 -18.05 7.67
C LEU A 164 8.53 -17.14 8.85
N SER A 165 9.39 -16.15 9.13
CA SER A 165 9.01 -15.05 10.04
C SER A 165 7.86 -14.20 9.46
N GLY A 166 7.18 -13.42 10.30
CA GLY A 166 6.11 -12.53 9.85
C GLY A 166 6.56 -11.56 8.75
N GLY A 167 7.73 -10.94 8.91
CA GLY A 167 8.31 -10.04 7.90
C GLY A 167 8.65 -10.74 6.58
N GLN A 168 9.15 -12.00 6.64
CA GLN A 168 9.36 -12.81 5.45
C GLN A 168 8.03 -13.15 4.76
N GLN A 169 7.01 -13.56 5.52
CA GLN A 169 5.68 -13.84 4.96
C GLN A 169 5.08 -12.60 4.29
N GLN A 170 5.24 -11.42 4.87
CA GLN A 170 4.76 -10.18 4.26
C GLN A 170 5.51 -9.85 2.96
N ARG A 171 6.83 -10.04 2.94
CA ARG A 171 7.61 -9.88 1.70
C ARG A 171 7.19 -10.88 0.63
N VAL A 172 6.87 -12.12 0.99
CA VAL A 172 6.26 -13.09 0.05
C VAL A 172 4.91 -12.59 -0.46
N ALA A 173 4.05 -12.03 0.40
CA ALA A 173 2.76 -11.48 -0.03
C ALA A 173 2.94 -10.30 -1.01
N ILE A 174 3.95 -9.45 -0.80
CA ILE A 174 4.32 -8.39 -1.74
C ILE A 174 4.80 -9.01 -3.06
N ALA A 175 5.75 -9.96 -3.03
CA ALA A 175 6.26 -10.63 -4.23
C ALA A 175 5.15 -11.32 -5.01
N ARG A 176 4.24 -12.05 -4.34
CA ARG A 176 3.07 -12.69 -4.95
C ARG A 176 2.21 -11.69 -5.71
N SER A 177 1.96 -10.53 -5.10
CA SER A 177 1.19 -9.47 -5.75
C SER A 177 1.91 -8.90 -6.98
N LEU A 178 3.22 -8.69 -6.89
CA LEU A 178 4.07 -8.20 -7.97
C LEU A 178 4.19 -9.19 -9.14
N CYS A 179 4.07 -10.51 -8.89
CA CYS A 179 4.12 -11.53 -9.96
C CYS A 179 2.98 -11.40 -10.99
N MET A 180 1.93 -10.68 -10.65
CA MET A 180 0.90 -10.27 -11.61
C MET A 180 1.29 -9.03 -12.43
N GLU A 181 2.47 -8.45 -12.21
CA GLU A 181 2.95 -7.22 -12.86
C GLU A 181 1.89 -6.12 -12.89
N PRO A 182 1.33 -5.78 -11.70
CA PRO A 182 0.25 -4.82 -11.59
C PRO A 182 0.73 -3.39 -11.90
N ARG A 183 -0.18 -2.55 -12.38
CA ARG A 183 0.08 -1.12 -12.59
C ARG A 183 -0.13 -0.28 -11.34
N ILE A 184 -0.89 -0.80 -10.38
CA ILE A 184 -1.26 -0.14 -9.14
C ILE A 184 -1.10 -1.12 -7.99
N MET A 185 -0.47 -0.70 -6.89
CA MET A 185 -0.35 -1.48 -5.67
C MET A 185 -1.14 -0.83 -4.53
N LEU A 186 -1.99 -1.62 -3.89
CA LEU A 186 -2.75 -1.25 -2.69
C LEU A 186 -2.16 -1.98 -1.48
N PHE A 187 -1.89 -1.24 -0.41
CA PHE A 187 -1.38 -1.78 0.85
C PHE A 187 -2.35 -1.45 1.99
N ASP A 188 -2.90 -2.49 2.63
CA ASP A 188 -3.83 -2.37 3.75
C ASP A 188 -3.12 -2.71 5.05
N GLU A 189 -2.54 -1.72 5.72
CA GLU A 189 -1.79 -1.82 6.97
C GLU A 189 -0.73 -2.94 6.95
N PRO A 190 0.21 -2.94 6.00
CA PRO A 190 1.11 -4.07 5.72
C PRO A 190 2.08 -4.40 6.85
N THR A 191 2.23 -3.54 7.85
CA THR A 191 3.16 -3.72 8.99
C THR A 191 2.47 -3.97 10.32
N SER A 192 1.15 -3.80 10.42
CA SER A 192 0.42 -3.82 11.70
C SER A 192 0.37 -5.19 12.39
N ALA A 193 0.64 -6.28 11.67
CA ALA A 193 0.72 -7.64 12.22
C ALA A 193 2.17 -8.10 12.47
N LEU A 194 3.15 -7.19 12.42
CA LEU A 194 4.58 -7.50 12.54
C LEU A 194 5.16 -6.99 13.84
N ASP A 195 6.17 -7.72 14.34
CA ASP A 195 7.02 -7.23 15.42
C ASP A 195 7.88 -6.05 14.93
N PRO A 196 8.23 -5.09 15.80
CA PRO A 196 8.98 -3.87 15.42
C PRO A 196 10.27 -4.13 14.65
N GLU A 197 10.97 -5.22 14.96
CA GLU A 197 12.21 -5.61 14.30
C GLU A 197 12.02 -5.98 12.81
N MET A 198 10.81 -6.46 12.45
CA MET A 198 10.50 -6.92 11.09
C MET A 198 9.89 -5.81 10.22
N ILE A 199 9.39 -4.74 10.82
CA ILE A 199 8.74 -3.61 10.13
C ILE A 199 9.68 -2.98 9.12
N LYS A 200 10.93 -2.75 9.53
CA LYS A 200 11.94 -2.06 8.70
C LYS A 200 12.14 -2.75 7.35
N GLU A 201 12.31 -4.07 7.33
CA GLU A 201 12.56 -4.83 6.09
C GLU A 201 11.40 -4.74 5.09
N VAL A 202 10.17 -4.71 5.61
CA VAL A 202 8.96 -4.55 4.78
C VAL A 202 8.87 -3.12 4.25
N LEU A 203 9.11 -2.11 5.08
CA LEU A 203 9.11 -0.71 4.68
C LEU A 203 10.21 -0.42 3.65
N ASP A 204 11.43 -0.96 3.82
CA ASP A 204 12.53 -0.82 2.87
C ASP A 204 12.12 -1.38 1.49
N THR A 205 11.45 -2.55 1.45
CA THR A 205 10.90 -3.11 0.21
C THR A 205 9.87 -2.17 -0.43
N MET A 206 8.96 -1.60 0.37
CA MET A 206 7.95 -0.66 -0.15
C MET A 206 8.57 0.66 -0.64
N ILE A 207 9.64 1.13 0.00
CA ILE A 207 10.41 2.30 -0.45
C ILE A 207 11.05 2.02 -1.82
N GLU A 208 11.64 0.85 -2.03
CA GLU A 208 12.21 0.47 -3.33
C GLU A 208 11.14 0.44 -4.43
N LEU A 209 9.95 -0.11 -4.16
CA LEU A 209 8.84 -0.08 -5.12
C LEU A 209 8.39 1.35 -5.45
N ALA A 210 8.37 2.22 -4.44
CA ALA A 210 8.08 3.64 -4.61
C ALA A 210 9.14 4.33 -5.49
N GLN A 211 10.42 3.97 -5.32
CA GLN A 211 11.53 4.48 -6.12
C GLN A 211 11.48 4.02 -7.58
N ASP A 212 10.94 2.84 -7.85
CA ASP A 212 10.72 2.34 -9.21
C ASP A 212 9.53 3.01 -9.92
N GLY A 213 8.86 3.96 -9.29
CA GLY A 213 7.75 4.70 -9.89
C GLY A 213 6.40 3.97 -9.83
N MET A 214 6.25 2.95 -8.96
CA MET A 214 4.99 2.25 -8.77
C MET A 214 3.89 3.21 -8.30
N THR A 215 2.71 3.17 -8.93
CA THR A 215 1.51 3.83 -8.40
C THR A 215 1.05 3.09 -7.15
N MET A 216 0.97 3.77 -6.01
CA MET A 216 0.72 3.14 -4.73
C MET A 216 -0.32 3.90 -3.91
N ILE A 217 -1.23 3.15 -3.27
CA ILE A 217 -2.05 3.66 -2.16
C ILE A 217 -1.76 2.78 -0.95
N CYS A 218 -1.31 3.40 0.13
CA CYS A 218 -0.92 2.72 1.36
C CYS A 218 -1.72 3.24 2.55
N VAL A 219 -2.50 2.37 3.18
CA VAL A 219 -3.07 2.61 4.50
C VAL A 219 -2.02 2.18 5.53
N THR A 220 -1.54 3.12 6.35
CA THR A 220 -0.49 2.82 7.34
C THR A 220 -0.50 3.80 8.49
N HIS A 221 0.04 3.37 9.62
CA HIS A 221 0.35 4.20 10.79
C HIS A 221 1.83 4.60 10.85
N GLU A 222 2.64 4.15 9.87
CA GLU A 222 4.08 4.44 9.78
C GLU A 222 4.31 5.84 9.19
N MET A 223 4.27 6.87 10.04
CA MET A 223 4.38 8.27 9.58
C MET A 223 5.76 8.59 8.99
N GLY A 224 6.82 7.94 9.47
CA GLY A 224 8.16 8.06 8.87
C GLY A 224 8.20 7.58 7.41
N PHE A 225 7.51 6.48 7.10
CA PHE A 225 7.34 6.00 5.74
C PHE A 225 6.54 7.00 4.89
N ALA A 226 5.44 7.54 5.44
CA ALA A 226 4.63 8.54 4.74
C ALA A 226 5.45 9.78 4.37
N GLN A 227 6.29 10.28 5.28
CA GLN A 227 7.18 11.42 5.03
C GLN A 227 8.25 11.11 3.96
N ALA A 228 8.75 9.87 3.92
CA ALA A 228 9.83 9.48 3.02
C ALA A 228 9.36 9.28 1.57
N VAL A 229 8.17 8.71 1.35
CA VAL A 229 7.76 8.23 0.01
C VAL A 229 6.53 8.90 -0.57
N ALA A 230 5.62 9.44 0.24
CA ALA A 230 4.35 9.94 -0.25
C ALA A 230 4.52 11.20 -1.10
N ASN A 231 3.75 11.30 -2.19
CA ASN A 231 3.51 12.56 -2.91
C ASN A 231 2.39 13.34 -2.20
N ARG A 232 1.41 12.61 -1.66
CA ARG A 232 0.23 13.15 -0.99
C ARG A 232 -0.15 12.28 0.19
N VAL A 233 -0.50 12.91 1.31
CA VAL A 233 -1.07 12.27 2.49
C VAL A 233 -2.53 12.67 2.58
N ILE A 234 -3.39 11.70 2.84
CA ILE A 234 -4.84 11.86 3.01
C ILE A 234 -5.19 11.50 4.45
N PHE A 235 -5.88 12.38 5.13
CA PHE A 235 -6.46 12.11 6.44
C PHE A 235 -7.95 11.78 6.31
N MET A 236 -8.33 10.59 6.77
CA MET A 236 -9.72 10.16 6.82
C MET A 236 -10.25 10.11 8.24
N ASP A 237 -11.44 10.64 8.45
CA ASP A 237 -12.20 10.49 9.68
C ASP A 237 -13.69 10.35 9.39
N GLN A 238 -14.39 9.51 10.16
CA GLN A 238 -15.83 9.26 10.05
C GLN A 238 -16.35 8.99 8.62
N GLY A 239 -15.55 8.26 7.84
CA GLY A 239 -15.91 7.87 6.46
C GLY A 239 -15.72 8.95 5.41
N GLN A 240 -15.04 10.04 5.72
CA GLN A 240 -14.78 11.16 4.82
C GLN A 240 -13.29 11.47 4.68
N ILE A 241 -12.91 12.04 3.55
CA ILE A 241 -11.59 12.68 3.40
C ILE A 241 -11.70 14.08 4.03
N VAL A 242 -11.01 14.27 5.15
CA VAL A 242 -11.03 15.54 5.92
C VAL A 242 -9.98 16.50 5.42
N GLU A 243 -8.79 15.98 5.08
CA GLU A 243 -7.67 16.77 4.60
C GLU A 243 -6.80 15.95 3.66
N GLN A 244 -6.23 16.61 2.65
CA GLN A 244 -5.22 16.01 1.78
C GLN A 244 -4.19 17.07 1.40
N ASN A 245 -2.91 16.75 1.58
CA ASN A 245 -1.81 17.67 1.33
C ASN A 245 -0.52 16.94 0.97
N SER A 246 0.49 17.69 0.49
CA SER A 246 1.86 17.17 0.45
C SER A 246 2.32 16.76 1.84
N PRO A 247 3.25 15.80 1.98
CA PRO A 247 3.75 15.40 3.30
C PRO A 247 4.26 16.58 4.12
N ARG A 248 4.97 17.50 3.50
CA ARG A 248 5.50 18.71 4.17
C ARG A 248 4.39 19.52 4.80
N GLU A 249 3.33 19.86 4.04
CA GLU A 249 2.22 20.66 4.55
C GLU A 249 1.39 19.86 5.58
N PHE A 250 1.14 18.59 5.29
CA PHE A 250 0.36 17.73 6.17
C PHE A 250 0.96 17.60 7.58
N PHE A 251 2.28 17.39 7.68
CA PHE A 251 2.94 17.19 8.96
C PHE A 251 3.34 18.50 9.68
N ASN A 252 3.68 19.56 8.93
CA ASN A 252 4.17 20.79 9.55
C ASN A 252 3.11 21.89 9.66
N ASN A 253 2.07 21.84 8.83
CA ASN A 253 1.03 22.87 8.78
C ASN A 253 -0.35 22.29 8.51
N PRO A 254 -0.82 21.30 9.32
CA PRO A 254 -2.14 20.71 9.14
C PRO A 254 -3.25 21.76 9.27
N GLN A 255 -4.22 21.73 8.37
CA GLN A 255 -5.28 22.74 8.30
C GLN A 255 -6.49 22.38 9.18
N SER A 256 -6.85 21.09 9.20
CA SER A 256 -7.99 20.62 9.99
C SER A 256 -7.63 20.43 11.47
N GLU A 257 -8.47 20.89 12.37
CA GLU A 257 -8.32 20.64 13.81
C GLU A 257 -8.31 19.14 14.15
N ARG A 258 -9.06 18.33 13.37
CA ARG A 258 -9.07 16.87 13.52
C ARG A 258 -7.73 16.26 13.11
N THR A 259 -7.11 16.78 12.04
CA THR A 259 -5.77 16.37 11.63
C THR A 259 -4.72 16.74 12.67
N LYS A 260 -4.77 17.97 13.23
CA LYS A 260 -3.88 18.42 14.29
C LYS A 260 -3.96 17.52 15.52
N LEU A 261 -5.18 17.22 15.96
CA LEU A 261 -5.41 16.33 17.10
C LEU A 261 -4.86 14.93 16.84
N PHE A 262 -5.11 14.36 15.66
CA PHE A 262 -4.60 13.06 15.29
C PHE A 262 -3.06 13.01 15.26
N LEU A 263 -2.43 14.01 14.64
CA LEU A 263 -0.97 14.10 14.57
C LEU A 263 -0.34 14.28 15.95
N SER A 264 -0.95 15.08 16.84
CA SER A 264 -0.45 15.25 18.21
C SER A 264 -0.45 13.95 19.02
N GLN A 265 -1.41 13.05 18.76
CA GLN A 265 -1.48 11.74 19.42
C GLN A 265 -0.45 10.74 18.89
N ILE A 266 -0.09 10.81 17.62
CA ILE A 266 0.84 9.86 17.00
C ILE A 266 2.30 10.32 17.07
N LEU A 267 2.55 11.63 16.94
CA LEU A 267 3.90 12.19 16.94
C LEU A 267 4.36 12.65 18.34
N GLY A 268 3.46 12.70 19.31
CA GLY A 268 3.72 13.13 20.69
C GLY A 268 4.22 12.01 21.62
N HIS A 269 4.66 10.88 21.07
CA HIS A 269 5.26 9.76 21.83
C HIS A 269 6.72 9.56 21.45
#